data_39a66041190f629d34e265fd0fcd04c9
#
_entry.id   39a66041190f629d34e265fd0fcd04c9
#
_cell.length_a   1.000
_cell.length_b   1.000
_cell.length_c   1.000
_cell.angle_alpha   90.00
_cell.angle_beta   90.00
_cell.angle_gamma   90.00
#
_symmetry.space_group_name_H-M   'P 1'
#
loop_
_entity.id
_entity.type
_entity.pdbx_description
1 polymer ?
#
loop_
_entity_poly.entity_id
_entity_poly.type
_entity_poly.pdbx_seq_one_letter_code
_entity_poly.pdbx_strand_id
1 'polypeptide(L)'
;LVDDPSQPFDTSKLIKQIQEECCQPDYNGVGKWGNEDGNAVSFCSSLFTRILGVLHSDSLKSVFKSKEGTDSLGDVFNRFLQGDKNVLRLCLSDVSYQFYAREVLANVIGRKLLSLARCETFREKPILAIIDEAHNFLGKRIGAEDHSTKLDSFEIIAKEGRKYGLCILSPALITQWH
;
A
#
# COMPACT_ATOMS: atom_id res chain seq x y z
N LEU A 1 14.49 4.73 9.65
CA LEU A 1 13.23 4.75 10.47
C LEU A 1 11.98 4.51 9.63
N VAL A 2 12.01 4.86 8.33
CA VAL A 2 10.86 4.66 7.42
C VAL A 2 10.65 3.18 7.06
N ASP A 3 11.67 2.35 7.24
CA ASP A 3 11.64 0.94 6.84
C ASP A 3 11.24 -0.03 7.97
N ASP A 4 10.91 0.48 9.15
CA ASP A 4 10.43 -0.37 10.25
C ASP A 4 8.89 -0.48 10.20
N PRO A 5 8.35 -1.60 9.71
CA PRO A 5 6.88 -1.78 9.59
C PRO A 5 6.17 -1.91 10.95
N SER A 6 6.93 -1.99 12.06
CA SER A 6 6.37 -2.03 13.41
C SER A 6 6.08 -0.64 13.98
N GLN A 7 6.65 0.41 13.37
CA GLN A 7 6.45 1.78 13.85
C GLN A 7 5.12 2.34 13.31
N PRO A 8 4.25 2.85 14.18
CA PRO A 8 3.01 3.48 13.76
C PRO A 8 3.32 4.77 12.98
N PHE A 9 2.74 4.89 11.79
CA PHE A 9 2.85 6.08 10.97
C PHE A 9 1.56 6.92 11.09
N ASP A 10 1.68 8.13 11.62
CA ASP A 10 0.56 9.07 11.73
C ASP A 10 0.49 9.95 10.48
N THR A 11 -0.41 9.62 9.58
CA THR A 11 -0.61 10.35 8.32
C THR A 11 -1.02 11.80 8.53
N SER A 12 -1.59 12.17 9.68
CA SER A 12 -1.98 13.55 9.98
C SER A 12 -0.77 14.48 10.18
N LYS A 13 0.37 13.90 10.53
CA LYS A 13 1.64 14.62 10.73
C LYS A 13 2.50 14.72 9.48
N LEU A 14 2.12 14.04 8.39
CA LEU A 14 2.93 13.96 7.17
C LEU A 14 3.28 15.33 6.59
N ILE A 15 2.31 16.22 6.48
CA ILE A 15 2.55 17.56 5.93
C ILE A 15 3.50 18.35 6.81
N LYS A 16 3.30 18.29 8.12
CA LYS A 16 4.19 18.97 9.08
C LYS A 16 5.61 18.43 8.97
N GLN A 17 5.78 17.14 8.86
CA GLN A 17 7.11 16.53 8.69
C GLN A 17 7.76 16.98 7.38
N ILE A 18 7.03 17.03 6.26
CA ILE A 18 7.57 17.53 4.99
C ILE A 18 7.95 19.00 5.11
N GLN A 19 7.17 19.82 5.80
CA GLN A 19 7.51 21.23 6.04
C GLN A 19 8.80 21.35 6.85
N GLU A 20 8.93 20.59 7.92
CA GLU A 20 10.15 20.59 8.75
C GLU A 20 11.37 20.11 7.98
N GLU A 21 11.27 19.03 7.22
CA GLU A 21 12.42 18.43 6.53
C GLU A 21 12.81 19.14 5.24
N CYS A 22 11.83 19.67 4.48
CA CYS A 22 12.07 20.22 3.16
C CYS A 22 11.98 21.74 3.12
N CYS A 23 11.24 22.37 4.02
CA CYS A 23 10.96 23.80 4.00
C CYS A 23 11.59 24.58 5.16
N GLN A 24 12.17 23.88 6.13
CA GLN A 24 12.86 24.48 7.27
C GLN A 24 14.30 23.93 7.35
N PRO A 25 15.18 24.30 6.42
CA PRO A 25 16.53 23.77 6.37
C PRO A 25 17.32 24.12 7.64
N ASP A 26 18.13 23.18 8.13
CA ASP A 26 19.05 23.42 9.23
C ASP A 26 20.26 24.21 8.78
N TYR A 27 20.21 25.54 8.93
CA TYR A 27 21.33 26.41 8.56
C TYR A 27 22.53 26.32 9.52
N ASN A 28 22.37 25.73 10.70
CA ASN A 28 23.39 25.78 11.74
C ASN A 28 24.10 24.44 11.96
N GLY A 29 23.74 23.39 11.26
CA GLY A 29 24.36 22.07 11.38
C GLY A 29 24.21 21.42 12.76
N VAL A 30 23.26 21.87 13.57
CA VAL A 30 23.09 21.47 14.98
C VAL A 30 21.87 20.54 15.15
N GLY A 31 21.28 20.06 14.06
CA GLY A 31 20.08 19.22 14.10
C GLY A 31 18.82 19.97 14.56
N LYS A 32 18.83 21.29 14.46
CA LYS A 32 17.66 22.12 14.73
C LYS A 32 17.15 22.71 13.41
N TRP A 33 15.85 22.59 13.19
CA TRP A 33 15.21 23.17 12.01
C TRP A 33 15.37 24.70 12.04
N GLY A 34 15.66 25.26 10.88
CA GLY A 34 15.78 26.71 10.68
C GLY A 34 14.43 27.39 10.54
N ASN A 35 14.46 28.63 10.04
CA ASN A 35 13.26 29.36 9.67
C ASN A 35 12.67 28.78 8.39
N GLU A 36 11.33 28.96 8.22
CA GLU A 36 10.64 28.56 7.01
C GLU A 36 11.16 29.29 5.79
N ASP A 37 11.52 28.54 4.76
CA ASP A 37 11.89 29.09 3.45
C ASP A 37 10.61 29.18 2.58
N GLY A 38 10.14 30.40 2.35
CA GLY A 38 8.95 30.69 1.55
C GLY A 38 9.02 30.17 0.12
N ASN A 39 10.22 30.10 -0.49
CA ASN A 39 10.39 29.53 -1.82
C ASN A 39 10.20 28.01 -1.80
N ALA A 40 10.79 27.32 -0.84
CA ALA A 40 10.62 25.88 -0.66
C ALA A 40 9.16 25.52 -0.37
N VAL A 41 8.46 26.28 0.47
CA VAL A 41 7.03 26.11 0.72
C VAL A 41 6.21 26.29 -0.56
N SER A 42 6.53 27.31 -1.35
CA SER A 42 5.86 27.55 -2.64
C SER A 42 6.05 26.37 -3.60
N PHE A 43 7.25 25.83 -3.72
CA PHE A 43 7.52 24.63 -4.53
C PHE A 43 6.76 23.40 -4.03
N CYS A 44 6.62 23.24 -2.71
CA CYS A 44 5.91 22.10 -2.11
C CYS A 44 4.38 22.28 -2.07
N SER A 45 3.84 23.45 -2.40
CA SER A 45 2.41 23.76 -2.24
C SER A 45 1.48 22.81 -3.00
N SER A 46 1.86 22.45 -4.23
CA SER A 46 1.10 21.50 -5.04
C SER A 46 1.12 20.08 -4.43
N LEU A 47 2.23 19.67 -3.82
CA LEU A 47 2.36 18.40 -3.11
C LEU A 47 1.46 18.39 -1.88
N PHE A 48 1.47 19.46 -1.07
CA PHE A 48 0.60 19.58 0.09
C PHE A 48 -0.87 19.48 -0.28
N THR A 49 -1.29 20.20 -1.33
CA THR A 49 -2.67 20.14 -1.83
C THR A 49 -3.07 18.73 -2.24
N ARG A 50 -2.19 18.00 -2.94
CA ARG A 50 -2.44 16.62 -3.34
C ARG A 50 -2.52 15.67 -2.14
N ILE A 51 -1.60 15.78 -1.19
CA ILE A 51 -1.62 14.97 0.05
C ILE A 51 -2.91 15.23 0.83
N LEU A 52 -3.28 16.50 1.02
CA LEU A 52 -4.53 16.86 1.69
C LEU A 52 -5.75 16.31 0.94
N GLY A 53 -5.77 16.42 -0.39
CA GLY A 53 -6.83 15.86 -1.22
C GLY A 53 -7.00 14.35 -1.02
N VAL A 54 -5.90 13.62 -0.94
CA VAL A 54 -5.91 12.16 -0.67
C VAL A 54 -6.38 11.86 0.76
N LEU A 55 -5.80 12.53 1.77
CA LEU A 55 -6.09 12.28 3.18
C LEU A 55 -7.52 12.66 3.59
N HIS A 56 -8.11 13.65 2.93
CA HIS A 56 -9.48 14.13 3.21
C HIS A 56 -10.51 13.56 2.24
N SER A 57 -10.10 12.76 1.26
CA SER A 57 -11.05 12.08 0.38
C SER A 57 -11.92 11.11 1.18
N ASP A 58 -13.23 11.28 1.14
CA ASP A 58 -14.18 10.37 1.80
C ASP A 58 -14.00 8.93 1.33
N SER A 59 -13.59 8.75 0.09
CA SER A 59 -13.32 7.45 -0.54
C SER A 59 -12.08 6.73 0.00
N LEU A 60 -11.10 7.48 0.54
CA LEU A 60 -9.84 6.94 1.06
C LEU A 60 -9.74 7.07 2.58
N LYS A 61 -10.70 7.74 3.21
CA LYS A 61 -10.72 7.97 4.65
C LYS A 61 -10.64 6.67 5.46
N SER A 62 -11.29 5.60 4.98
CA SER A 62 -11.26 4.29 5.62
C SER A 62 -9.89 3.59 5.52
N VAL A 63 -9.05 3.99 4.55
CA VAL A 63 -7.69 3.46 4.38
C VAL A 63 -6.72 4.13 5.36
N PHE A 64 -6.87 5.45 5.58
CA PHE A 64 -5.96 6.25 6.40
C PHE A 64 -6.41 6.44 7.85
N LYS A 65 -7.69 6.27 8.13
CA LYS A 65 -8.25 6.40 9.48
C LYS A 65 -9.02 5.14 9.83
N SER A 66 -8.50 4.35 10.75
CA SER A 66 -9.29 3.26 11.34
C SER A 66 -10.46 3.88 12.12
N LYS A 67 -11.65 3.34 11.93
CA LYS A 67 -12.76 3.63 12.85
C LYS A 67 -12.48 2.87 14.15
N GLU A 68 -12.71 3.51 15.28
CA GLU A 68 -12.68 2.84 16.57
C GLU A 68 -13.56 1.58 16.52
N GLY A 69 -13.03 0.45 17.00
CA GLY A 69 -13.73 -0.83 17.00
C GLY A 69 -13.70 -1.60 15.67
N THR A 70 -12.94 -1.14 14.66
CA THR A 70 -12.71 -1.92 13.43
C THR A 70 -11.34 -2.56 13.45
N ASP A 71 -11.27 -3.82 13.01
CA ASP A 71 -10.00 -4.52 12.87
C ASP A 71 -9.19 -3.92 11.70
N SER A 72 -7.89 -3.84 11.88
CA SER A 72 -6.99 -3.55 10.77
C SER A 72 -6.96 -4.73 9.79
N LEU A 73 -6.60 -4.47 8.53
CA LEU A 73 -6.39 -5.54 7.55
C LEU A 73 -5.36 -6.56 8.05
N GLY A 74 -4.33 -6.10 8.78
CA GLY A 74 -3.34 -6.97 9.40
C GLY A 74 -3.94 -7.91 10.45
N ASP A 75 -4.84 -7.41 11.30
CA ASP A 75 -5.51 -8.22 12.31
C ASP A 75 -6.45 -9.25 11.67
N VAL A 76 -7.16 -8.86 10.62
CA VAL A 76 -8.00 -9.76 9.84
C VAL A 76 -7.17 -10.89 9.22
N PHE A 77 -6.01 -10.58 8.63
CA PHE A 77 -5.10 -11.58 8.10
C PHE A 77 -4.56 -12.52 9.18
N ASN A 78 -4.09 -11.98 10.29
CA ASN A 78 -3.56 -12.77 11.39
C ASN A 78 -4.64 -13.73 11.94
N ARG A 79 -5.86 -13.23 12.13
CA ARG A 79 -6.99 -14.04 12.57
C ARG A 79 -7.35 -15.14 11.57
N PHE A 80 -7.31 -14.84 10.27
CA PHE A 80 -7.54 -15.83 9.23
C PHE A 80 -6.47 -16.93 9.23
N LEU A 81 -5.19 -16.54 9.37
CA LEU A 81 -4.09 -17.49 9.35
C LEU A 81 -4.06 -18.40 10.58
N GLN A 82 -4.43 -17.87 11.75
CA GLN A 82 -4.45 -18.61 13.02
C GLN A 82 -5.77 -19.35 13.27
N GLY A 83 -6.81 -19.01 12.53
CA GLY A 83 -8.15 -19.55 12.72
C GLY A 83 -8.42 -20.81 11.89
N ASP A 84 -9.64 -21.31 12.05
CA ASP A 84 -10.20 -22.46 11.37
C ASP A 84 -10.81 -22.16 9.99
N LYS A 85 -10.89 -20.88 9.62
CA LYS A 85 -11.47 -20.45 8.35
C LYS A 85 -10.54 -20.79 7.18
N ASN A 86 -11.12 -21.30 6.12
CA ASN A 86 -10.38 -21.67 4.89
C ASN A 86 -10.52 -20.65 3.76
N VAL A 87 -11.41 -19.69 3.91
CA VAL A 87 -11.65 -18.66 2.88
C VAL A 87 -11.68 -17.27 3.52
N LEU A 88 -10.89 -16.36 2.98
CA LEU A 88 -10.94 -14.93 3.27
C LEU A 88 -11.28 -14.19 1.98
N ARG A 89 -12.40 -13.48 1.96
CA ARG A 89 -12.79 -12.62 0.83
C ARG A 89 -12.50 -11.16 1.17
N LEU A 90 -11.71 -10.51 0.33
CA LEU A 90 -11.46 -9.08 0.39
C LEU A 90 -12.22 -8.41 -0.75
N CYS A 91 -13.17 -7.54 -0.42
CA CYS A 91 -13.97 -6.82 -1.40
C CYS A 91 -13.45 -5.38 -1.52
N LEU A 92 -13.12 -4.97 -2.75
CA LEU A 92 -12.64 -3.62 -3.05
C LEU A 92 -13.73 -2.76 -3.72
N SER A 93 -15.00 -3.20 -3.74
CA SER A 93 -16.10 -2.47 -4.39
C SER A 93 -16.28 -1.06 -3.83
N ASP A 94 -16.10 -0.91 -2.51
CA ASP A 94 -16.31 0.35 -1.80
C ASP A 94 -15.07 1.27 -1.80
N VAL A 95 -13.96 0.77 -2.35
CA VAL A 95 -12.76 1.59 -2.54
C VAL A 95 -12.90 2.39 -3.83
N SER A 96 -12.64 3.69 -3.76
CA SER A 96 -12.73 4.58 -4.91
C SER A 96 -11.76 4.20 -6.03
N TYR A 97 -12.14 4.51 -7.26
CA TYR A 97 -11.23 4.48 -8.42
C TYR A 97 -10.28 5.69 -8.48
N GLN A 98 -10.58 6.73 -7.68
CA GLN A 98 -9.73 7.93 -7.66
C GLN A 98 -8.33 7.61 -7.12
N PHE A 99 -7.33 8.29 -7.65
CA PHE A 99 -5.94 8.15 -7.24
C PHE A 99 -5.37 6.72 -7.33
N TYR A 100 -5.95 5.88 -8.18
CA TYR A 100 -5.56 4.46 -8.29
C TYR A 100 -5.65 3.71 -6.95
N ALA A 101 -6.58 4.09 -6.10
CA ALA A 101 -6.67 3.59 -4.73
C ALA A 101 -6.85 2.06 -4.67
N ARG A 102 -7.65 1.48 -5.56
CA ARG A 102 -7.86 0.03 -5.64
C ARG A 102 -6.58 -0.71 -6.02
N GLU A 103 -5.88 -0.19 -7.02
CA GLU A 103 -4.63 -0.76 -7.53
C GLU A 103 -3.52 -0.70 -6.46
N VAL A 104 -3.38 0.44 -5.78
CA VAL A 104 -2.43 0.61 -4.68
C VAL A 104 -2.76 -0.35 -3.54
N LEU A 105 -4.03 -0.40 -3.12
CA LEU A 105 -4.45 -1.29 -2.03
C LEU A 105 -4.24 -2.77 -2.39
N ALA A 106 -4.60 -3.17 -3.60
CA ALA A 106 -4.35 -4.53 -4.10
C ALA A 106 -2.85 -4.86 -4.07
N ASN A 107 -2.00 -3.93 -4.51
CA ASN A 107 -0.54 -4.13 -4.47
C ASN A 107 -0.01 -4.23 -3.02
N VAL A 108 -0.53 -3.43 -2.09
CA VAL A 108 -0.18 -3.53 -0.66
C VAL A 108 -0.56 -4.90 -0.10
N ILE A 109 -1.75 -5.40 -0.44
CA ILE A 109 -2.20 -6.75 -0.07
C ILE A 109 -1.25 -7.80 -0.64
N GLY A 110 -0.92 -7.71 -1.92
CA GLY A 110 0.03 -8.60 -2.57
C GLY A 110 1.41 -8.59 -1.93
N ARG A 111 1.94 -7.41 -1.60
CA ARG A 111 3.23 -7.27 -0.87
C ARG A 111 3.18 -7.90 0.52
N LYS A 112 2.08 -7.73 1.24
CA LYS A 112 1.90 -8.37 2.55
C LYS A 112 1.87 -9.89 2.43
N LEU A 113 1.13 -10.43 1.46
CA LEU A 113 1.10 -11.87 1.19
C LEU A 113 2.50 -12.40 0.83
N LEU A 114 3.22 -11.70 -0.04
CA LEU A 114 4.58 -12.07 -0.42
C LEU A 114 5.56 -12.03 0.75
N SER A 115 5.44 -11.02 1.61
CA SER A 115 6.24 -10.92 2.84
C SER A 115 5.99 -12.10 3.77
N LEU A 116 4.74 -12.45 4.02
CA LEU A 116 4.37 -13.61 4.83
C LEU A 116 4.86 -14.92 4.21
N ALA A 117 4.74 -15.06 2.89
CA ALA A 117 5.23 -16.22 2.16
C ALA A 117 6.75 -16.40 2.32
N ARG A 118 7.53 -15.32 2.18
CA ARG A 118 8.99 -15.34 2.36
C ARG A 118 9.42 -15.65 3.79
N CYS A 119 8.55 -15.34 4.78
CA CYS A 119 8.72 -15.79 6.17
C CYS A 119 8.26 -17.24 6.39
N GLU A 120 8.05 -18.02 5.33
CA GLU A 120 7.64 -19.43 5.34
C GLU A 120 6.27 -19.72 6.01
N THR A 121 5.47 -18.68 6.25
CA THR A 121 4.17 -18.79 6.93
C THR A 121 3.19 -19.75 6.21
N PHE A 122 3.33 -19.90 4.89
CA PHE A 122 2.42 -20.71 4.08
C PHE A 122 2.97 -22.10 3.72
N ARG A 123 4.09 -22.50 4.32
CA ARG A 123 4.75 -23.77 3.96
C ARG A 123 3.91 -24.98 4.37
N GLU A 124 3.33 -24.93 5.55
CA GLU A 124 2.47 -26.01 6.08
C GLU A 124 1.00 -25.85 5.66
N LYS A 125 0.53 -24.61 5.49
CA LYS A 125 -0.83 -24.29 5.05
C LYS A 125 -0.76 -23.38 3.82
N PRO A 126 -0.63 -23.97 2.61
CA PRO A 126 -0.53 -23.20 1.38
C PRO A 126 -1.76 -22.32 1.12
N ILE A 127 -1.51 -21.14 0.54
CA ILE A 127 -2.54 -20.15 0.20
C ILE A 127 -2.70 -20.07 -1.31
N LEU A 128 -3.95 -20.13 -1.76
CA LEU A 128 -4.34 -19.78 -3.12
C LEU A 128 -5.01 -18.41 -3.13
N ALA A 129 -4.35 -17.42 -3.72
CA ALA A 129 -4.91 -16.10 -3.93
C ALA A 129 -5.66 -16.07 -5.27
N ILE A 130 -6.98 -15.90 -5.23
CA ILE A 130 -7.81 -15.76 -6.42
C ILE A 130 -8.06 -14.27 -6.64
N ILE A 131 -7.66 -13.75 -7.81
CA ILE A 131 -7.81 -12.34 -8.16
C ILE A 131 -8.79 -12.23 -9.30
N ASP A 132 -9.96 -11.73 -8.98
CA ASP A 132 -10.94 -11.35 -9.98
C ASP A 132 -10.49 -10.07 -10.69
N GLU A 133 -10.75 -9.98 -12.00
CA GLU A 133 -10.32 -8.83 -12.82
C GLU A 133 -8.84 -8.46 -12.70
N ALA A 134 -7.96 -9.45 -12.62
CA ALA A 134 -6.53 -9.26 -12.38
C ALA A 134 -5.84 -8.31 -13.37
N HIS A 135 -6.38 -8.15 -14.58
CA HIS A 135 -5.87 -7.20 -15.57
C HIS A 135 -5.89 -5.74 -15.06
N ASN A 136 -6.74 -5.43 -14.08
CA ASN A 136 -6.77 -4.12 -13.44
C ASN A 136 -5.59 -3.91 -12.47
N PHE A 137 -4.93 -4.97 -12.03
CA PHE A 137 -3.91 -4.93 -10.99
C PHE A 137 -2.53 -5.40 -11.47
N LEU A 138 -2.46 -6.13 -12.58
CA LEU A 138 -1.21 -6.67 -13.09
C LEU A 138 -0.50 -5.66 -14.00
N GLY A 139 0.78 -5.48 -13.79
CA GLY A 139 1.66 -4.72 -14.68
C GLY A 139 1.41 -3.21 -14.75
N LYS A 140 0.51 -2.67 -13.94
CA LYS A 140 0.24 -1.23 -13.94
C LYS A 140 1.40 -0.42 -13.38
N ARG A 141 1.62 0.72 -14.02
CA ARG A 141 2.49 1.76 -13.52
C ARG A 141 1.63 2.96 -13.12
N ILE A 142 1.96 3.56 -11.99
CA ILE A 142 1.28 4.74 -11.45
C ILE A 142 2.31 5.85 -11.38
N GLY A 143 1.95 7.04 -11.87
CA GLY A 143 2.78 8.23 -11.88
C GLY A 143 3.13 8.70 -13.28
N ALA A 144 3.88 9.82 -13.37
CA ALA A 144 4.43 10.31 -14.61
C ALA A 144 5.52 9.37 -15.13
N GLU A 145 5.80 9.38 -16.43
CA GLU A 145 6.75 8.47 -17.08
C GLU A 145 8.11 8.38 -16.38
N ASP A 146 8.64 9.53 -15.93
CA ASP A 146 9.95 9.59 -15.26
C ASP A 146 9.95 9.13 -13.79
N HIS A 147 8.78 9.06 -13.15
CA HIS A 147 8.64 8.70 -11.73
C HIS A 147 7.53 7.70 -11.48
N SER A 148 7.34 6.77 -12.42
CA SER A 148 6.28 5.78 -12.30
C SER A 148 6.62 4.67 -11.28
N THR A 149 5.70 4.41 -10.37
CA THR A 149 5.80 3.25 -9.46
C THR A 149 5.13 2.05 -10.11
N LYS A 150 5.88 0.97 -10.26
CA LYS A 150 5.34 -0.30 -10.76
C LYS A 150 4.62 -1.05 -9.64
N LEU A 151 3.39 -1.46 -9.93
CA LEU A 151 2.59 -2.33 -9.06
C LEU A 151 2.81 -3.79 -9.48
N ASP A 152 3.84 -4.41 -8.94
CA ASP A 152 4.33 -5.69 -9.42
C ASP A 152 4.20 -6.86 -8.42
N SER A 153 3.58 -6.63 -7.27
CA SER A 153 3.50 -7.66 -6.21
C SER A 153 2.90 -8.97 -6.72
N PHE A 154 1.84 -8.91 -7.51
CA PHE A 154 1.20 -10.11 -8.05
C PHE A 154 2.03 -10.78 -9.16
N GLU A 155 2.77 -10.01 -9.96
CA GLU A 155 3.71 -10.59 -10.92
C GLU A 155 4.82 -11.36 -10.20
N ILE A 156 5.34 -10.81 -9.10
CA ILE A 156 6.36 -11.47 -8.29
C ILE A 156 5.77 -12.74 -7.65
N ILE A 157 4.56 -12.69 -7.10
CA ILE A 157 3.89 -13.87 -6.56
C ILE A 157 3.71 -14.94 -7.63
N ALA A 158 3.30 -14.58 -8.83
CA ALA A 158 3.13 -15.52 -9.94
C ALA A 158 4.44 -16.23 -10.32
N LYS A 159 5.57 -15.50 -10.25
CA LYS A 159 6.90 -16.03 -10.62
C LYS A 159 7.52 -16.90 -9.53
N GLU A 160 7.41 -16.51 -8.29
CA GLU A 160 8.17 -17.14 -7.20
C GLU A 160 7.33 -17.60 -6.00
N GLY A 161 6.07 -17.19 -5.89
CA GLY A 161 5.22 -17.49 -4.73
C GLY A 161 5.07 -18.98 -4.44
N ARG A 162 5.03 -19.81 -5.49
CA ARG A 162 4.93 -21.27 -5.36
C ARG A 162 6.02 -21.90 -4.49
N LYS A 163 7.22 -21.32 -4.49
CA LYS A 163 8.35 -21.80 -3.66
C LYS A 163 8.05 -21.69 -2.18
N TYR A 164 7.18 -20.77 -1.82
CA TYR A 164 6.83 -20.41 -0.44
C TYR A 164 5.40 -20.82 -0.05
N GLY A 165 4.74 -21.66 -0.87
CA GLY A 165 3.38 -22.08 -0.61
C GLY A 165 2.29 -21.04 -0.95
N LEU A 166 2.63 -20.02 -1.75
CA LEU A 166 1.68 -19.01 -2.21
C LEU A 166 1.46 -19.15 -3.72
N CYS A 167 0.25 -19.47 -4.12
CA CYS A 167 -0.16 -19.54 -5.52
C CYS A 167 -1.15 -18.44 -5.86
N ILE A 168 -1.18 -18.03 -7.13
CA ILE A 168 -2.13 -17.07 -7.65
C ILE A 168 -2.95 -17.69 -8.77
N LEU A 169 -4.23 -17.40 -8.78
CA LEU A 169 -5.17 -17.76 -9.85
C LEU A 169 -5.90 -16.51 -10.31
N SER A 170 -5.87 -16.26 -11.61
CA SER A 170 -6.67 -15.21 -12.23
C SER A 170 -7.59 -15.84 -13.29
N PRO A 171 -8.90 -15.74 -13.15
CA PRO A 171 -9.83 -16.24 -14.15
C PRO A 171 -9.61 -15.63 -15.54
N ALA A 172 -9.23 -14.34 -15.60
CA ALA A 172 -8.95 -13.64 -16.85
C ALA A 172 -7.73 -14.20 -17.63
N LEU A 173 -6.78 -14.86 -16.95
CA LEU A 173 -5.66 -15.50 -17.63
C LEU A 173 -6.03 -16.84 -18.27
N ILE A 174 -7.10 -17.47 -17.83
CA ILE A 174 -7.55 -18.77 -18.36
C ILE A 174 -8.21 -18.59 -19.74
N THR A 175 -8.83 -17.44 -20.00
CA THR A 175 -9.54 -17.17 -21.26
C THR A 175 -8.64 -16.77 -22.44
N GLN A 176 -7.36 -16.49 -22.21
CA GLN A 176 -6.40 -16.13 -23.27
C GLN A 176 -5.70 -17.33 -23.94
N TRP A 177 -6.02 -18.57 -23.54
CA TRP A 177 -5.40 -19.79 -24.07
C TRP A 177 -6.34 -20.59 -25.02
N HIS A 178 -7.35 -19.91 -25.59
CA HIS A 178 -8.22 -20.50 -26.64
C HIS A 178 -8.14 -19.74 -27.94
#